data_a750fe58a9cd06719d1a1ec4d493b5c6
#
_entry.id   a750fe58a9cd06719d1a1ec4d493b5c6
#
_cell.length_a   1.000
_cell.length_b   1.000
_cell.length_c   1.000
_cell.angle_alpha   90.00
_cell.angle_beta   90.00
_cell.angle_gamma   90.00
#
_symmetry.space_group_name_H-M   'P 1'
#
loop_
_entity.id
_entity.type
_entity.pdbx_description
1 polymer ?
#
loop_
_entity_poly.entity_id
_entity_poly.type
_entity_poly.pdbx_seq_one_letter_code
_entity_poly.pdbx_strand_id
1 'polypeptide(L)'
;MKLRSVTYALFIAGLAAFSTSSLAAQSLRFGYETSQTDSQHIAAKKFNDLLQERTKGELKLKLFPDSTLGNAQAMISGVRGGTIDMEMSGSNNFAGLSPVMNLLDVPFLFRDTAHAHKTLDGKVGDDLKASLEGKGLKVLAYWENGWRDVTNSRAPVKTPADLKGLKIRTNNSPMNIAAFKVFGANPIPMPFAEVY
;
A
#
# COMPACT_ATOMS: atom_id res chain seq x y z
N MET A 1 -76.14 5.48 -21.57
CA MET A 1 -75.49 5.70 -20.30
C MET A 1 -74.70 4.44 -19.93
N LYS A 2 -73.46 4.26 -20.38
CA LYS A 2 -72.47 3.20 -19.99
C LYS A 2 -71.22 3.40 -20.84
N LEU A 3 -70.45 4.47 -20.56
CA LEU A 3 -69.14 4.69 -21.22
C LEU A 3 -68.20 5.53 -20.30
N ARG A 4 -68.15 5.23 -19.01
CA ARG A 4 -67.30 5.98 -18.08
C ARG A 4 -66.42 5.11 -17.12
N SER A 5 -66.43 3.78 -17.28
CA SER A 5 -65.77 2.88 -16.33
C SER A 5 -64.52 2.16 -16.86
N VAL A 6 -64.06 2.41 -18.08
CA VAL A 6 -62.92 1.69 -18.69
C VAL A 6 -61.63 2.54 -18.66
N THR A 7 -61.73 3.85 -18.42
CA THR A 7 -60.58 4.76 -18.53
C THR A 7 -59.71 4.84 -17.27
N TYR A 8 -60.15 4.29 -16.14
CA TYR A 8 -59.36 4.35 -14.87
C TYR A 8 -58.50 3.11 -14.60
N ALA A 9 -58.67 2.01 -15.34
CA ALA A 9 -57.88 0.79 -15.12
C ALA A 9 -56.52 0.78 -15.81
N LEU A 10 -56.25 1.70 -16.74
CA LEU A 10 -54.99 1.76 -17.49
C LEU A 10 -53.96 2.71 -16.91
N PHE A 11 -54.27 3.47 -15.85
CA PHE A 11 -53.35 4.45 -15.25
C PHE A 11 -52.58 3.94 -14.03
N ILE A 12 -52.90 2.75 -13.52
CA ILE A 12 -52.23 2.18 -12.30
C ILE A 12 -51.16 1.16 -12.67
N ALA A 13 -51.09 0.68 -13.91
CA ALA A 13 -50.08 -0.29 -14.34
C ALA A 13 -48.70 0.33 -14.72
N GLY A 14 -48.59 1.66 -14.69
CA GLY A 14 -47.39 2.39 -15.16
C GLY A 14 -46.35 2.76 -14.08
N LEU A 15 -46.60 2.53 -12.78
CA LEU A 15 -45.76 3.07 -11.71
C LEU A 15 -44.91 2.03 -10.95
N ALA A 16 -44.78 0.81 -11.47
CA ALA A 16 -43.93 -0.23 -10.84
C ALA A 16 -42.69 -0.55 -11.66
N ALA A 17 -42.20 0.37 -12.49
CA ALA A 17 -40.81 0.31 -12.95
C ALA A 17 -39.91 0.78 -11.80
N PHE A 18 -39.71 -0.06 -10.79
CA PHE A 18 -38.58 0.08 -9.86
C PHE A 18 -37.34 0.10 -10.73
N SER A 19 -36.83 1.30 -10.98
CA SER A 19 -35.49 1.50 -11.49
C SER A 19 -34.53 0.87 -10.46
N THR A 20 -34.18 -0.39 -10.67
CA THR A 20 -32.99 -0.96 -10.03
C THR A 20 -31.83 -0.14 -10.57
N SER A 21 -31.51 0.96 -9.89
CA SER A 21 -30.25 1.65 -10.10
C SER A 21 -29.17 0.64 -9.82
N SER A 22 -28.66 0.00 -10.87
CA SER A 22 -27.41 -0.74 -10.79
C SER A 22 -26.39 0.28 -10.35
N LEU A 23 -26.07 0.32 -9.06
CA LEU A 23 -24.94 1.10 -8.58
C LEU A 23 -23.73 0.58 -9.36
N ALA A 24 -23.21 1.40 -10.27
CA ALA A 24 -21.97 1.08 -10.96
C ALA A 24 -20.89 0.85 -9.91
N ALA A 25 -20.18 -0.28 -10.02
CA ALA A 25 -19.11 -0.63 -9.07
C ALA A 25 -18.15 0.55 -8.90
N GLN A 26 -17.97 1.00 -7.66
CA GLN A 26 -16.98 2.02 -7.36
C GLN A 26 -15.58 1.42 -7.57
N SER A 27 -14.80 2.06 -8.43
CA SER A 27 -13.44 1.62 -8.76
C SER A 27 -12.43 2.46 -7.99
N LEU A 28 -11.69 1.84 -7.07
CA LEU A 28 -10.65 2.46 -6.26
C LEU A 28 -9.30 2.29 -6.95
N ARG A 29 -8.53 3.38 -7.10
CA ARG A 29 -7.18 3.36 -7.66
C ARG A 29 -6.20 2.91 -6.58
N PHE A 30 -5.48 1.81 -6.83
CA PHE A 30 -4.50 1.25 -5.91
C PHE A 30 -3.12 1.20 -6.57
N GLY A 31 -2.21 2.07 -6.13
CA GLY A 31 -0.86 2.21 -6.66
C GLY A 31 0.20 1.56 -5.79
N TYR A 32 1.27 1.04 -6.42
CA TYR A 32 2.46 0.51 -5.77
C TYR A 32 3.65 0.47 -6.75
N GLU A 33 4.88 0.38 -6.17
CA GLU A 33 6.11 0.48 -6.95
C GLU A 33 6.55 -0.85 -7.58
N THR A 34 6.12 -2.00 -7.05
CA THR A 34 6.57 -3.31 -7.48
C THR A 34 5.93 -3.76 -8.78
N SER A 35 6.63 -4.69 -9.48
CA SER A 35 6.21 -5.21 -10.77
C SER A 35 5.03 -6.20 -10.66
N GLN A 36 4.46 -6.54 -11.81
CA GLN A 36 3.35 -7.49 -11.89
C GLN A 36 3.73 -8.93 -11.55
N THR A 37 5.02 -9.24 -11.51
CA THR A 37 5.53 -10.57 -11.13
C THR A 37 5.85 -10.66 -9.64
N ASP A 38 5.78 -9.54 -8.92
CA ASP A 38 6.07 -9.47 -7.50
C ASP A 38 4.93 -10.06 -6.64
N SER A 39 5.31 -10.62 -5.48
CA SER A 39 4.36 -11.17 -4.50
C SER A 39 3.33 -10.15 -4.03
N GLN A 40 3.71 -8.88 -3.95
CA GLN A 40 2.79 -7.79 -3.59
C GLN A 40 1.70 -7.59 -4.63
N HIS A 41 2.00 -7.69 -5.94
CA HIS A 41 0.99 -7.64 -6.99
C HIS A 41 0.02 -8.84 -6.90
N ILE A 42 0.56 -10.04 -6.66
CA ILE A 42 -0.26 -11.24 -6.49
C ILE A 42 -1.22 -11.06 -5.31
N ALA A 43 -0.71 -10.54 -4.18
CA ALA A 43 -1.53 -10.24 -3.00
C ALA A 43 -2.58 -9.14 -3.29
N ALA A 44 -2.23 -8.09 -4.04
CA ALA A 44 -3.17 -7.04 -4.46
C ALA A 44 -4.31 -7.58 -5.33
N LYS A 45 -4.02 -8.52 -6.23
CA LYS A 45 -5.06 -9.23 -7.01
C LYS A 45 -5.98 -10.02 -6.08
N LYS A 46 -5.41 -10.82 -5.17
CA LYS A 46 -6.20 -11.60 -4.21
C LYS A 46 -7.07 -10.69 -3.33
N PHE A 47 -6.52 -9.56 -2.89
CA PHE A 47 -7.29 -8.56 -2.14
C PHE A 47 -8.46 -8.02 -2.96
N ASN A 48 -8.24 -7.67 -4.25
CA ASN A 48 -9.30 -7.22 -5.14
C ASN A 48 -10.41 -8.27 -5.33
N ASP A 49 -10.03 -9.54 -5.50
CA ASP A 49 -11.00 -10.64 -5.67
C ASP A 49 -11.88 -10.77 -4.41
N LEU A 50 -11.26 -10.76 -3.23
CA LEU A 50 -11.98 -10.83 -1.95
C LEU A 50 -12.83 -9.58 -1.69
N LEU A 51 -12.36 -8.41 -2.09
CA LEU A 51 -13.11 -7.16 -1.97
C LEU A 51 -14.39 -7.23 -2.81
N GLN A 52 -14.27 -7.63 -4.08
CA GLN A 52 -15.42 -7.80 -4.96
C GLN A 52 -16.40 -8.85 -4.42
N GLU A 53 -15.91 -9.99 -3.98
CA GLU A 53 -16.74 -11.04 -3.39
C GLU A 53 -17.53 -10.53 -2.17
N ARG A 54 -16.83 -9.90 -1.20
CA ARG A 54 -17.43 -9.44 0.06
C ARG A 54 -18.36 -8.24 -0.10
N THR A 55 -18.12 -7.41 -1.11
CA THR A 55 -18.98 -6.25 -1.41
C THR A 55 -20.01 -6.55 -2.50
N LYS A 56 -20.15 -7.82 -2.92
CA LYS A 56 -21.07 -8.22 -4.00
C LYS A 56 -20.87 -7.40 -5.28
N GLY A 57 -19.63 -7.04 -5.56
CA GLY A 57 -19.25 -6.25 -6.72
C GLY A 57 -19.43 -4.73 -6.58
N GLU A 58 -19.84 -4.21 -5.43
CA GLU A 58 -19.97 -2.76 -5.22
C GLU A 58 -18.62 -2.04 -5.25
N LEU A 59 -17.54 -2.71 -4.77
CA LEU A 59 -16.18 -2.16 -4.78
C LEU A 59 -15.25 -3.05 -5.61
N LYS A 60 -14.35 -2.40 -6.36
CA LYS A 60 -13.26 -3.08 -7.05
C LYS A 60 -12.00 -2.21 -7.03
N LEU A 61 -10.83 -2.84 -7.13
CA LEU A 61 -9.56 -2.14 -7.26
C LEU A 61 -9.15 -2.06 -8.74
N LYS A 62 -8.71 -0.89 -9.15
CA LYS A 62 -7.91 -0.72 -10.36
C LYS A 62 -6.45 -0.68 -9.92
N LEU A 63 -5.70 -1.73 -10.26
CA LEU A 63 -4.31 -1.90 -9.85
C LEU A 63 -3.36 -1.11 -10.77
N PHE A 64 -2.41 -0.41 -10.16
CA PHE A 64 -1.40 0.40 -10.83
C PHE A 64 0.00 0.01 -10.31
N PRO A 65 0.57 -1.10 -10.84
CA PRO A 65 1.93 -1.54 -10.51
C PRO A 65 2.99 -0.66 -11.18
N ASP A 66 4.27 -1.05 -10.99
CA ASP A 66 5.43 -0.50 -11.70
C ASP A 66 5.58 1.02 -11.57
N SER A 67 5.21 1.60 -10.41
CA SER A 67 5.25 3.06 -10.18
C SER A 67 4.45 3.88 -11.21
N THR A 68 3.44 3.31 -11.86
CA THR A 68 2.66 4.00 -12.93
C THR A 68 1.90 5.22 -12.42
N LEU A 69 1.66 5.35 -11.11
CA LEU A 69 1.10 6.56 -10.47
C LEU A 69 2.17 7.43 -9.80
N GLY A 70 3.45 7.20 -10.09
CA GLY A 70 4.60 7.87 -9.49
C GLY A 70 5.30 7.02 -8.43
N ASN A 71 6.38 7.56 -7.84
CA ASN A 71 7.08 6.92 -6.74
C ASN A 71 6.26 6.96 -5.43
N ALA A 72 6.73 6.27 -4.39
CA ALA A 72 6.03 6.18 -3.10
C ALA A 72 5.60 7.55 -2.55
N GLN A 73 6.48 8.57 -2.59
CA GLN A 73 6.15 9.91 -2.05
C GLN A 73 5.03 10.60 -2.85
N ALA A 74 5.04 10.44 -4.18
CA ALA A 74 3.98 10.95 -5.04
C ALA A 74 2.65 10.24 -4.76
N MET A 75 2.67 8.91 -4.60
CA MET A 75 1.47 8.13 -4.28
C MET A 75 0.90 8.46 -2.90
N ILE A 76 1.74 8.56 -1.85
CA ILE A 76 1.33 9.00 -0.52
C ILE A 76 0.68 10.39 -0.57
N SER A 77 1.28 11.33 -1.31
CA SER A 77 0.71 12.66 -1.51
C SER A 77 -0.62 12.61 -2.27
N GLY A 78 -0.71 11.73 -3.26
CA GLY A 78 -1.94 11.49 -4.02
C GLY A 78 -3.08 10.93 -3.17
N VAL A 79 -2.80 9.99 -2.26
CA VAL A 79 -3.80 9.47 -1.31
C VAL A 79 -4.27 10.57 -0.36
N ARG A 80 -3.34 11.34 0.22
CA ARG A 80 -3.68 12.46 1.10
C ARG A 80 -4.48 13.57 0.39
N GLY A 81 -4.21 13.79 -0.89
CA GLY A 81 -4.92 14.75 -1.74
C GLY A 81 -6.19 14.21 -2.39
N GLY A 82 -6.53 12.93 -2.21
CA GLY A 82 -7.72 12.30 -2.79
C GLY A 82 -7.62 12.01 -4.30
N THR A 83 -6.42 12.14 -4.89
CA THR A 83 -6.21 11.81 -6.31
C THR A 83 -5.90 10.32 -6.53
N ILE A 84 -5.53 9.61 -5.50
CA ILE A 84 -5.34 8.15 -5.43
C ILE A 84 -6.14 7.67 -4.23
N ASP A 85 -6.81 6.52 -4.35
CA ASP A 85 -7.66 6.01 -3.28
C ASP A 85 -6.87 5.17 -2.27
N MET A 86 -5.90 4.40 -2.75
CA MET A 86 -5.05 3.51 -1.95
C MET A 86 -3.64 3.44 -2.52
N GLU A 87 -2.67 3.24 -1.64
CA GLU A 87 -1.30 2.95 -2.03
C GLU A 87 -0.69 1.87 -1.13
N MET A 88 0.36 1.23 -1.61
CA MET A 88 1.15 0.28 -0.86
C MET A 88 2.64 0.56 -1.08
N SER A 89 3.31 0.88 0.01
CA SER A 89 4.76 1.11 0.00
C SER A 89 5.41 0.75 1.33
N GLY A 90 6.73 0.76 1.36
CA GLY A 90 7.48 0.49 2.59
C GLY A 90 7.17 1.50 3.70
N SER A 91 7.10 1.03 4.94
CA SER A 91 6.84 1.84 6.14
C SER A 91 7.75 3.06 6.27
N ASN A 92 8.98 2.94 5.80
CA ASN A 92 9.98 4.02 5.77
C ASN A 92 9.54 5.25 4.98
N ASN A 93 8.67 5.08 3.96
CA ASN A 93 8.21 6.20 3.14
C ASN A 93 7.27 7.16 3.90
N PHE A 94 6.74 6.72 5.03
CA PHE A 94 5.88 7.52 5.91
C PHE A 94 6.65 8.27 7.01
N ALA A 95 7.97 8.06 7.14
CA ALA A 95 8.78 8.66 8.19
C ALA A 95 8.76 10.19 8.20
N GLY A 96 8.62 10.81 7.03
CA GLY A 96 8.45 12.27 6.90
C GLY A 96 7.12 12.80 7.46
N LEU A 97 6.10 11.95 7.55
CA LEU A 97 4.81 12.30 8.14
C LEU A 97 4.74 11.93 9.63
N SER A 98 5.33 10.79 9.98
CA SER A 98 5.38 10.28 11.34
C SER A 98 6.76 9.66 11.61
N PRO A 99 7.66 10.38 12.32
CA PRO A 99 9.02 9.92 12.56
C PRO A 99 9.11 8.57 13.28
N VAL A 100 8.08 8.16 14.02
CA VAL A 100 8.03 6.85 14.70
C VAL A 100 8.06 5.69 13.70
N MET A 101 7.64 5.89 12.45
CA MET A 101 7.72 4.87 11.40
C MET A 101 9.17 4.43 11.08
N ASN A 102 10.17 5.25 11.41
CA ASN A 102 11.59 4.87 11.30
C ASN A 102 11.97 3.69 12.22
N LEU A 103 11.21 3.42 13.27
CA LEU A 103 11.50 2.27 14.15
C LEU A 103 11.50 0.95 13.38
N LEU A 104 10.64 0.83 12.35
CA LEU A 104 10.55 -0.41 11.57
C LEU A 104 11.75 -0.65 10.65
N ASP A 105 12.61 0.35 10.48
CA ASP A 105 13.86 0.25 9.69
C ASP A 105 15.11 0.03 10.56
N VAL A 106 14.96 -0.11 11.88
CA VAL A 106 16.09 -0.42 12.77
C VAL A 106 16.61 -1.82 12.44
N PRO A 107 17.89 -1.97 12.08
CA PRO A 107 18.46 -3.28 11.79
C PRO A 107 18.28 -4.25 12.95
N PHE A 108 17.95 -5.51 12.63
CA PHE A 108 17.81 -6.60 13.59
C PHE A 108 16.70 -6.39 14.65
N LEU A 109 15.75 -5.49 14.41
CA LEU A 109 14.64 -5.22 15.33
C LEU A 109 13.79 -6.46 15.59
N PHE A 110 13.48 -7.22 14.56
CA PHE A 110 12.69 -8.44 14.64
C PHE A 110 13.59 -9.68 14.65
N ARG A 111 13.31 -10.63 15.55
CA ARG A 111 14.04 -11.90 15.65
C ARG A 111 13.69 -12.85 14.50
N ASP A 112 12.43 -12.85 14.11
CA ASP A 112 11.84 -13.72 13.11
C ASP A 112 10.52 -13.13 12.59
N THR A 113 9.96 -13.72 11.55
CA THR A 113 8.68 -13.33 10.93
C THR A 113 7.52 -13.37 11.94
N ALA A 114 7.46 -14.41 12.78
CA ALA A 114 6.40 -14.52 13.77
C ALA A 114 6.43 -13.38 14.79
N HIS A 115 7.62 -12.95 15.21
CA HIS A 115 7.80 -11.80 16.08
C HIS A 115 7.34 -10.51 15.37
N ALA A 116 7.68 -10.32 14.10
CA ALA A 116 7.25 -9.16 13.33
C ALA A 116 5.72 -9.10 13.21
N HIS A 117 5.07 -10.20 12.81
CA HIS A 117 3.62 -10.29 12.71
C HIS A 117 2.94 -10.02 14.04
N LYS A 118 3.36 -10.71 15.12
CA LYS A 118 2.78 -10.50 16.46
C LYS A 118 2.90 -9.06 16.94
N THR A 119 4.00 -8.38 16.60
CA THR A 119 4.23 -6.98 16.98
C THR A 119 3.33 -6.04 16.18
N LEU A 120 3.27 -6.23 14.85
CA LEU A 120 2.57 -5.32 13.94
C LEU A 120 1.05 -5.57 13.90
N ASP A 121 0.60 -6.79 14.16
CA ASP A 121 -0.83 -7.11 14.33
C ASP A 121 -1.35 -6.85 15.74
N GLY A 122 -0.48 -6.39 16.64
CA GLY A 122 -0.81 -6.05 18.02
C GLY A 122 -0.79 -4.54 18.28
N LYS A 123 -0.80 -4.21 19.59
CA LYS A 123 -0.87 -2.80 20.05
C LYS A 123 0.20 -1.88 19.46
N VAL A 124 1.43 -2.36 19.27
CA VAL A 124 2.51 -1.54 18.68
C VAL A 124 2.15 -1.15 17.25
N GLY A 125 1.66 -2.10 16.46
CA GLY A 125 1.21 -1.81 15.10
C GLY A 125 0.02 -0.87 15.07
N ASP A 126 -0.92 -0.99 16.01
CA ASP A 126 -2.07 -0.08 16.11
C ASP A 126 -1.63 1.34 16.48
N ASP A 127 -0.69 1.51 17.42
CA ASP A 127 -0.13 2.81 17.78
C ASP A 127 0.60 3.46 16.57
N LEU A 128 1.32 2.66 15.78
CA LEU A 128 1.95 3.14 14.54
C LEU A 128 0.92 3.57 13.49
N LYS A 129 -0.15 2.78 13.29
CA LYS A 129 -1.27 3.15 12.39
C LYS A 129 -1.90 4.48 12.83
N ALA A 130 -2.22 4.61 14.11
CA ALA A 130 -2.81 5.82 14.69
C ALA A 130 -1.93 7.06 14.47
N SER A 131 -0.61 6.92 14.45
CA SER A 131 0.32 8.03 14.22
C SER A 131 0.18 8.68 12.83
N LEU A 132 -0.44 7.99 11.87
CA LEU A 132 -0.68 8.47 10.50
C LEU A 132 -2.11 8.98 10.28
N GLU A 133 -3.08 8.60 11.11
CA GLU A 133 -4.49 9.01 10.93
C GLU A 133 -4.65 10.53 10.97
N GLY A 134 -4.00 11.21 11.91
CA GLY A 134 -3.98 12.68 12.00
C GLY A 134 -3.23 13.38 10.85
N LYS A 135 -2.64 12.61 9.91
CA LYS A 135 -1.91 13.10 8.73
C LYS A 135 -2.68 12.91 7.43
N GLY A 136 -3.95 12.55 7.51
CA GLY A 136 -4.83 12.31 6.35
C GLY A 136 -4.64 10.95 5.70
N LEU A 137 -4.18 9.96 6.47
CA LEU A 137 -3.98 8.58 6.02
C LEU A 137 -4.67 7.60 6.97
N LYS A 138 -5.27 6.55 6.44
CA LYS A 138 -5.78 5.41 7.18
C LYS A 138 -4.97 4.18 6.79
N VAL A 139 -4.19 3.64 7.72
CA VAL A 139 -3.48 2.37 7.50
C VAL A 139 -4.46 1.21 7.72
N LEU A 140 -4.68 0.41 6.69
CA LEU A 140 -5.60 -0.72 6.73
C LEU A 140 -4.94 -1.97 7.29
N ALA A 141 -3.73 -2.29 6.82
CA ALA A 141 -2.99 -3.47 7.23
C ALA A 141 -1.49 -3.30 6.99
N TYR A 142 -0.71 -4.15 7.62
CA TYR A 142 0.68 -4.40 7.24
C TYR A 142 0.74 -5.63 6.34
N TRP A 143 1.58 -5.54 5.30
CA TRP A 143 1.89 -6.66 4.43
C TRP A 143 3.38 -6.96 4.55
N GLU A 144 3.73 -8.23 4.65
CA GLU A 144 5.13 -8.63 4.69
C GLU A 144 5.79 -8.43 3.33
N ASN A 145 6.96 -7.79 3.33
CA ASN A 145 7.83 -7.65 2.17
C ASN A 145 9.05 -8.61 2.23
N GLY A 146 9.17 -9.35 3.32
CA GLY A 146 10.29 -10.25 3.57
C GLY A 146 11.50 -9.59 4.23
N TRP A 147 12.56 -10.37 4.39
CA TRP A 147 13.82 -9.94 4.95
C TRP A 147 14.63 -9.14 3.95
N ARG A 148 15.47 -8.22 4.46
CA ARG A 148 16.36 -7.42 3.63
C ARG A 148 17.77 -7.98 3.74
N ASP A 149 18.30 -8.38 2.59
CA ASP A 149 19.68 -8.84 2.45
C ASP A 149 20.50 -7.85 1.63
N VAL A 150 21.81 -7.82 1.88
CA VAL A 150 22.72 -7.03 1.08
C VAL A 150 23.12 -7.81 -0.15
N THR A 151 22.79 -7.27 -1.32
CA THR A 151 23.27 -7.80 -2.61
C THR A 151 24.33 -6.86 -3.18
N ASN A 152 25.42 -7.42 -3.73
CA ASN A 152 26.47 -6.65 -4.39
C ASN A 152 27.25 -7.52 -5.38
N SER A 153 27.99 -6.87 -6.29
CA SER A 153 28.80 -7.53 -7.33
C SER A 153 30.29 -7.65 -6.99
N ARG A 154 30.75 -7.19 -5.78
CA ARG A 154 32.18 -7.14 -5.44
C ARG A 154 32.66 -8.40 -4.73
N ALA A 155 32.06 -8.72 -3.61
CA ALA A 155 32.47 -9.82 -2.76
C ALA A 155 31.35 -10.20 -1.77
N PRO A 156 31.35 -11.42 -1.22
CA PRO A 156 30.43 -11.79 -0.14
C PRO A 156 30.57 -10.86 1.06
N VAL A 157 29.44 -10.42 1.62
CA VAL A 157 29.37 -9.64 2.86
C VAL A 157 29.01 -10.61 3.99
N LYS A 158 29.92 -10.85 4.90
CA LYS A 158 29.76 -11.75 6.06
C LYS A 158 29.80 -11.01 7.38
N THR A 159 30.48 -9.87 7.42
CA THR A 159 30.67 -9.04 8.62
C THR A 159 30.40 -7.57 8.28
N PRO A 160 30.13 -6.71 9.27
CA PRO A 160 30.02 -5.27 9.02
C PRO A 160 31.28 -4.66 8.38
N ALA A 161 32.47 -5.21 8.65
CA ALA A 161 33.71 -4.73 8.06
C ALA A 161 33.75 -4.87 6.53
N ASP A 162 33.07 -5.86 5.98
CA ASP A 162 32.99 -6.11 4.53
C ASP A 162 32.19 -5.02 3.80
N LEU A 163 31.42 -4.23 4.53
CA LEU A 163 30.64 -3.11 3.99
C LEU A 163 31.47 -1.82 3.82
N LYS A 164 32.67 -1.78 4.40
CA LYS A 164 33.51 -0.58 4.41
C LYS A 164 33.80 -0.09 2.98
N GLY A 165 33.43 1.17 2.71
CA GLY A 165 33.64 1.82 1.43
C GLY A 165 32.74 1.30 0.29
N LEU A 166 31.84 0.34 0.56
CA LEU A 166 30.91 -0.16 -0.43
C LEU A 166 29.86 0.93 -0.74
N LYS A 167 29.71 1.28 -2.02
CA LYS A 167 28.58 2.07 -2.47
C LYS A 167 27.36 1.17 -2.47
N ILE A 168 26.33 1.55 -1.71
CA ILE A 168 25.11 0.76 -1.59
C ILE A 168 23.89 1.65 -1.79
N ARG A 169 22.97 1.22 -2.65
CA ARG A 169 21.67 1.89 -2.75
C ARG A 169 20.87 1.61 -1.48
N THR A 170 20.27 2.65 -0.93
CA THR A 170 19.23 2.55 0.10
C THR A 170 17.95 3.20 -0.39
N ASN A 171 16.83 2.89 0.27
CA ASN A 171 15.64 3.74 0.16
C ASN A 171 15.92 5.11 0.85
N ASN A 172 14.95 6.01 0.82
CA ASN A 172 15.08 7.36 1.39
C ASN A 172 14.92 7.39 2.93
N SER A 173 14.95 6.23 3.61
CA SER A 173 14.87 6.15 5.07
C SER A 173 16.10 6.75 5.74
N PRO A 174 15.95 7.77 6.59
CA PRO A 174 17.07 8.29 7.39
C PRO A 174 17.74 7.21 8.26
N MET A 175 16.95 6.26 8.77
CA MET A 175 17.45 5.16 9.60
C MET A 175 18.34 4.21 8.80
N ASN A 176 17.90 3.79 7.61
CA ASN A 176 18.70 2.92 6.74
C ASN A 176 20.00 3.61 6.30
N ILE A 177 19.94 4.90 5.95
CA ILE A 177 21.12 5.69 5.61
C ILE A 177 22.09 5.74 6.79
N ALA A 178 21.60 6.02 8.00
CA ALA A 178 22.41 6.06 9.21
C ALA A 178 23.06 4.70 9.53
N ALA A 179 22.28 3.62 9.46
CA ALA A 179 22.75 2.27 9.72
C ALA A 179 23.91 1.87 8.80
N PHE A 180 23.76 2.06 7.48
CA PHE A 180 24.83 1.73 6.53
C PHE A 180 26.06 2.63 6.69
N LYS A 181 25.90 3.90 7.09
CA LYS A 181 27.04 4.76 7.45
C LYS A 181 27.79 4.23 8.66
N VAL A 182 27.09 3.79 9.70
CA VAL A 182 27.71 3.19 10.90
C VAL A 182 28.50 1.93 10.53
N PHE A 183 28.02 1.13 9.56
CA PHE A 183 28.75 -0.02 9.04
C PHE A 183 29.90 0.35 8.10
N GLY A 184 30.16 1.64 7.88
CA GLY A 184 31.26 2.14 7.04
C GLY A 184 30.99 2.11 5.55
N ALA A 185 29.78 1.83 5.12
CA ALA A 185 29.38 1.92 3.71
C ALA A 185 29.11 3.37 3.28
N ASN A 186 29.00 3.57 1.96
CA ASN A 186 28.59 4.82 1.33
C ASN A 186 27.16 4.68 0.80
N PRO A 187 26.11 4.90 1.62
CA PRO A 187 24.73 4.76 1.19
C PRO A 187 24.34 5.88 0.22
N ILE A 188 23.64 5.50 -0.85
CA ILE A 188 23.10 6.39 -1.87
C ILE A 188 21.58 6.21 -1.83
N PRO A 189 20.82 7.17 -1.27
CA PRO A 189 19.35 7.11 -1.28
C PRO A 189 18.82 7.28 -2.71
N MET A 190 17.89 6.41 -3.11
CA MET A 190 17.33 6.39 -4.44
C MET A 190 15.92 5.76 -4.42
N PRO A 191 14.91 6.34 -5.06
CA PRO A 191 13.60 5.73 -5.25
C PRO A 191 13.71 4.34 -5.89
N PHE A 192 12.77 3.46 -5.60
CA PHE A 192 12.84 2.08 -6.10
C PHE A 192 12.79 2.03 -7.64
N ALA A 193 11.99 2.85 -8.28
CA ALA A 193 11.85 2.90 -9.73
C ALA A 193 13.14 3.34 -10.48
N GLU A 194 14.14 3.86 -9.77
CA GLU A 194 15.40 4.33 -10.34
C GLU A 194 16.56 3.34 -10.16
N VAL A 195 16.29 2.14 -9.59
CA VAL A 195 17.33 1.16 -9.24
C VAL A 195 17.81 0.38 -10.45
N TYR A 196 17.02 0.24 -11.52
CA TYR A 196 17.28 -0.57 -12.71
C TYR A 196 17.31 0.24 -13.98
#